data_50f7f7441f872f29fb30e2a26d403815
#
_entry.id   50f7f7441f872f29fb30e2a26d403815
#
_cell.length_a   1.000
_cell.length_b   1.000
_cell.length_c   1.000
_cell.angle_alpha   90.00
_cell.angle_beta   90.00
_cell.angle_gamma   90.00
#
_symmetry.space_group_name_H-M   'P 1'
#
loop_
_entity.id
_entity.type
_entity.pdbx_description
1 polymer ?
#
loop_
_entity_poly.entity_id
_entity_poly.type
_entity_poly.pdbx_seq_one_letter_code
_entity_poly.pdbx_strand_id
1 'polypeptide(L)'
;MTDAAEKPEKVEKAERPTKGAKTRYHYGTGRRKSAVARVRLYPGSGVITVNGKSSPEYFGGRVIHQAQIQRPLQLTGTLDRYDAIVKVVGGGISGQAGAVRHGIARALVRSDEELRATLKKERLLTRDARVKERKKVGLKRARKAPQYTKR
;
A
#
# COMPACT_ATOMS: atom_id res chain seq x y z
N MET A 1 51.72 -17.28 -7.27
CA MET A 1 50.41 -17.62 -6.69
C MET A 1 49.61 -16.32 -6.64
N THR A 2 48.73 -16.16 -7.57
CA THR A 2 48.05 -14.88 -7.92
C THR A 2 46.68 -14.84 -7.27
N ASP A 3 46.54 -13.93 -6.30
CA ASP A 3 45.24 -13.56 -5.71
C ASP A 3 44.42 -12.73 -6.74
N ALA A 4 43.38 -13.32 -7.24
CA ALA A 4 42.41 -12.64 -8.09
C ALA A 4 41.29 -12.04 -7.20
N ALA A 5 41.40 -10.77 -6.88
CA ALA A 5 40.35 -10.02 -6.20
C ALA A 5 39.16 -9.79 -7.15
N GLU A 6 38.08 -10.47 -6.86
CA GLU A 6 36.79 -10.35 -7.53
C GLU A 6 36.15 -8.97 -7.20
N LYS A 7 35.97 -8.15 -8.22
CA LYS A 7 35.31 -6.83 -8.10
C LYS A 7 33.79 -7.03 -7.94
N PRO A 8 33.12 -6.34 -7.01
CA PRO A 8 31.65 -6.43 -6.89
C PRO A 8 30.99 -5.80 -8.11
N GLU A 9 30.10 -6.56 -8.72
CA GLU A 9 29.23 -6.15 -9.82
C GLU A 9 28.41 -4.90 -9.45
N LYS A 10 28.48 -3.89 -10.31
CA LYS A 10 27.66 -2.69 -10.19
C LYS A 10 26.21 -3.06 -10.37
N VAL A 11 25.44 -2.91 -9.28
CA VAL A 11 23.98 -2.94 -9.34
C VAL A 11 23.51 -1.84 -10.27
N GLU A 12 22.97 -2.25 -11.41
CA GLU A 12 22.42 -1.39 -12.45
C GLU A 12 21.28 -0.56 -11.87
N LYS A 13 21.49 0.76 -11.80
CA LYS A 13 20.46 1.72 -11.39
C LYS A 13 19.31 1.61 -12.38
N ALA A 14 18.15 1.11 -11.92
CA ALA A 14 16.91 1.14 -12.66
C ALA A 14 16.68 2.56 -13.21
N GLU A 15 16.72 2.70 -14.54
CA GLU A 15 16.54 3.95 -15.24
C GLU A 15 15.20 4.59 -14.89
N ARG A 16 15.26 5.85 -14.43
CA ARG A 16 14.08 6.67 -14.23
C ARG A 16 13.42 6.89 -15.59
N PRO A 17 12.11 6.62 -15.76
CA PRO A 17 11.45 6.87 -17.03
C PRO A 17 11.62 8.34 -17.44
N THR A 18 12.20 8.58 -18.60
CA THR A 18 12.45 9.88 -19.22
C THR A 18 11.16 10.69 -19.34
N LYS A 19 11.23 11.97 -18.97
CA LYS A 19 10.15 12.95 -19.15
C LYS A 19 9.90 13.15 -20.65
N GLY A 20 8.87 12.50 -21.22
CA GLY A 20 8.61 12.71 -22.64
C GLY A 20 7.31 12.12 -23.21
N ALA A 21 6.83 10.99 -22.72
CA ALA A 21 5.54 10.46 -23.12
C ALA A 21 4.52 10.71 -22.02
N LYS A 22 3.35 11.27 -22.34
CA LYS A 22 2.18 11.35 -21.44
C LYS A 22 1.68 9.92 -21.21
N THR A 23 2.41 9.14 -20.42
CA THR A 23 2.02 7.79 -20.02
C THR A 23 0.73 7.91 -19.23
N ARG A 24 -0.38 7.48 -19.85
CA ARG A 24 -1.68 7.46 -19.18
C ARG A 24 -1.59 6.52 -17.99
N TYR A 25 -1.79 7.03 -16.80
CA TYR A 25 -1.86 6.26 -15.58
C TYR A 25 -3.25 6.35 -14.97
N HIS A 26 -3.67 5.29 -14.30
CA HIS A 26 -4.90 5.28 -13.53
C HIS A 26 -4.59 5.68 -12.09
N TYR A 27 -5.26 6.73 -11.60
CA TYR A 27 -4.98 7.29 -10.28
C TYR A 27 -5.98 6.82 -9.23
N GLY A 28 -5.49 6.39 -8.06
CA GLY A 28 -6.32 6.04 -6.92
C GLY A 28 -5.77 6.58 -5.61
N THR A 29 -6.62 7.15 -4.77
CA THR A 29 -6.25 7.56 -3.40
C THR A 29 -6.80 6.56 -2.41
N GLY A 30 -5.94 5.98 -1.58
CA GLY A 30 -6.34 5.12 -0.48
C GLY A 30 -6.09 5.77 0.87
N ARG A 31 -6.93 5.46 1.85
CA ARG A 31 -6.82 5.98 3.22
C ARG A 31 -7.06 4.87 4.25
N ARG A 32 -6.26 4.84 5.32
CA ARG A 32 -6.42 3.94 6.46
C ARG A 32 -5.83 4.57 7.72
N LYS A 33 -6.62 4.73 8.79
CA LYS A 33 -6.24 5.51 9.97
C LYS A 33 -5.79 6.92 9.54
N SER A 34 -4.57 7.34 9.93
CA SER A 34 -3.94 8.58 9.49
C SER A 34 -3.08 8.44 8.22
N ALA A 35 -2.93 7.21 7.66
CA ALA A 35 -2.16 6.99 6.44
C ALA A 35 -2.96 7.37 5.19
N VAL A 36 -2.30 8.05 4.27
CA VAL A 36 -2.81 8.41 2.95
C VAL A 36 -1.86 7.89 1.88
N ALA A 37 -2.36 7.10 0.93
CA ALA A 37 -1.62 6.58 -0.21
C ALA A 37 -2.15 7.18 -1.51
N ARG A 38 -1.25 7.73 -2.32
CA ARG A 38 -1.51 8.18 -3.68
C ARG A 38 -0.91 7.17 -4.63
N VAL A 39 -1.76 6.40 -5.29
CA VAL A 39 -1.39 5.30 -6.19
C VAL A 39 -1.55 5.74 -7.62
N ARG A 40 -0.54 5.45 -8.45
CA ARG A 40 -0.58 5.56 -9.90
C ARG A 40 -0.31 4.19 -10.48
N LEU A 41 -1.27 3.65 -11.23
CA LEU A 41 -1.10 2.40 -11.96
C LEU A 41 -0.71 2.71 -13.40
N TYR A 42 0.37 2.11 -13.85
CA TYR A 42 0.85 2.15 -15.22
C TYR A 42 0.73 0.76 -15.84
N PRO A 43 0.50 0.60 -17.13
CA PRO A 43 0.69 -0.68 -17.80
C PRO A 43 2.14 -1.15 -17.59
N GLY A 44 2.32 -2.40 -17.16
CA GLY A 44 3.66 -2.90 -16.81
C GLY A 44 3.67 -4.39 -16.45
N SER A 45 4.63 -4.79 -15.64
CA SER A 45 4.98 -6.18 -15.31
C SER A 45 4.66 -6.60 -13.87
N GLY A 46 3.93 -5.79 -13.10
CA GLY A 46 3.54 -6.13 -11.72
C GLY A 46 4.45 -5.56 -10.62
N VAL A 47 5.35 -4.66 -10.95
CA VAL A 47 6.27 -4.06 -9.97
C VAL A 47 5.55 -3.03 -9.10
N ILE A 48 5.65 -3.17 -7.77
CA ILE A 48 5.07 -2.23 -6.81
C ILE A 48 6.18 -1.45 -6.10
N THR A 49 6.26 -0.16 -6.39
CA THR A 49 7.23 0.77 -5.78
C THR A 49 6.53 1.71 -4.81
N VAL A 50 7.04 1.79 -3.57
CA VAL A 50 6.49 2.65 -2.51
C VAL A 50 7.56 3.63 -2.04
N ASN A 51 7.29 4.92 -2.19
CA ASN A 51 8.22 6.01 -1.83
C ASN A 51 9.65 5.84 -2.43
N GLY A 52 9.75 5.26 -3.63
CA GLY A 52 11.03 5.03 -4.33
C GLY A 52 11.74 3.74 -3.94
N LYS A 53 11.19 2.91 -3.05
CA LYS A 53 11.69 1.60 -2.65
C LYS A 53 10.77 0.50 -3.16
N SER A 54 11.30 -0.72 -3.33
CA SER A 54 10.47 -1.88 -3.63
C SER A 54 9.49 -2.17 -2.48
N SER A 55 8.31 -2.72 -2.78
CA SER A 55 7.31 -3.03 -1.74
C SER A 55 7.86 -3.94 -0.63
N PRO A 56 8.61 -5.02 -0.92
CA PRO A 56 9.23 -5.84 0.12
C PRO A 56 10.20 -5.06 1.01
N GLU A 57 11.06 -4.25 0.41
CA GLU A 57 12.04 -3.43 1.15
C GLU A 57 11.36 -2.41 2.06
N TYR A 58 10.33 -1.70 1.55
CA TYR A 58 9.63 -0.65 2.30
C TYR A 58 8.86 -1.21 3.50
N PHE A 59 8.23 -2.37 3.36
CA PHE A 59 7.44 -3.02 4.42
C PHE A 59 8.25 -4.02 5.26
N GLY A 60 9.58 -4.06 5.13
CA GLY A 60 10.47 -4.91 5.92
C GLY A 60 10.24 -6.40 5.71
N GLY A 61 9.95 -6.86 4.49
CA GLY A 61 9.80 -8.26 4.13
C GLY A 61 8.56 -8.97 4.72
N ARG A 62 7.69 -8.27 5.43
CA ARG A 62 6.51 -8.88 6.08
C ARG A 62 5.51 -9.37 5.05
N VAL A 63 5.40 -10.68 4.90
CA VAL A 63 4.51 -11.37 3.95
C VAL A 63 3.05 -10.90 4.06
N ILE A 64 2.55 -10.69 5.29
CA ILE A 64 1.17 -10.22 5.53
C ILE A 64 0.89 -8.89 4.84
N HIS A 65 1.83 -7.94 4.87
CA HIS A 65 1.64 -6.63 4.24
C HIS A 65 1.70 -6.73 2.72
N GLN A 66 2.60 -7.56 2.19
CA GLN A 66 2.71 -7.81 0.75
C GLN A 66 1.45 -8.48 0.20
N ALA A 67 0.98 -9.55 0.84
CA ALA A 67 -0.26 -10.23 0.47
C ALA A 67 -1.46 -9.26 0.51
N GLN A 68 -1.52 -8.41 1.55
CA GLN A 68 -2.57 -7.40 1.66
C GLN A 68 -2.57 -6.39 0.52
N ILE A 69 -1.39 -5.94 0.08
CA ILE A 69 -1.22 -4.96 -1.01
C ILE A 69 -1.55 -5.58 -2.37
N GLN A 70 -1.12 -6.82 -2.60
CA GLN A 70 -1.34 -7.54 -3.85
C GLN A 70 -2.77 -8.06 -4.02
N ARG A 71 -3.53 -8.24 -2.92
CA ARG A 71 -4.88 -8.82 -2.93
C ARG A 71 -5.82 -8.23 -3.99
N PRO A 72 -5.93 -6.91 -4.21
CA PRO A 72 -6.79 -6.35 -5.26
C PRO A 72 -6.38 -6.81 -6.66
N LEU A 73 -5.08 -6.85 -6.96
CA LEU A 73 -4.53 -7.27 -8.25
C LEU A 73 -4.74 -8.77 -8.49
N GLN A 74 -4.55 -9.60 -7.45
CA GLN A 74 -4.79 -11.04 -7.50
C GLN A 74 -6.25 -11.37 -7.80
N LEU A 75 -7.19 -10.71 -7.10
CA LEU A 75 -8.63 -10.93 -7.26
C LEU A 75 -9.14 -10.53 -8.65
N THR A 76 -8.50 -9.57 -9.29
CA THR A 76 -8.85 -9.11 -10.64
C THR A 76 -8.02 -9.79 -11.73
N GLY A 77 -7.08 -10.67 -11.39
CA GLY A 77 -6.19 -11.33 -12.36
C GLY A 77 -5.28 -10.35 -13.13
N THR A 78 -4.98 -9.18 -12.53
CA THR A 78 -4.23 -8.11 -13.19
C THR A 78 -2.84 -7.89 -12.59
N LEU A 79 -2.30 -8.88 -11.87
CA LEU A 79 -1.05 -8.77 -11.14
C LEU A 79 0.12 -8.39 -12.08
N ASP A 80 0.21 -9.05 -13.24
CA ASP A 80 1.29 -8.88 -14.22
C ASP A 80 1.00 -7.82 -15.30
N ARG A 81 -0.14 -7.10 -15.17
CA ARG A 81 -0.57 -6.11 -16.15
C ARG A 81 -0.30 -4.67 -15.75
N TYR A 82 -0.09 -4.42 -14.46
CA TYR A 82 0.07 -3.06 -13.94
C TYR A 82 1.24 -2.93 -12.99
N ASP A 83 2.06 -1.92 -13.22
CA ASP A 83 3.04 -1.42 -12.26
C ASP A 83 2.40 -0.35 -11.37
N ALA A 84 2.68 -0.41 -10.06
CA ALA A 84 2.13 0.54 -9.11
C ALA A 84 3.22 1.45 -8.52
N ILE A 85 3.15 2.75 -8.83
CA ILE A 85 3.99 3.76 -8.17
C ILE A 85 3.15 4.44 -7.08
N VAL A 86 3.58 4.29 -5.84
CA VAL A 86 2.83 4.72 -4.66
C VAL A 86 3.63 5.75 -3.85
N LYS A 87 2.99 6.87 -3.55
CA LYS A 87 3.47 7.82 -2.53
C LYS A 87 2.59 7.70 -1.30
N VAL A 88 3.19 7.34 -0.16
CA VAL A 88 2.49 7.17 1.12
C VAL A 88 2.99 8.17 2.13
N VAL A 89 2.07 8.76 2.88
CA VAL A 89 2.36 9.68 4.00
C VAL A 89 1.49 9.37 5.21
N GLY A 90 2.06 9.61 6.39
CA GLY A 90 1.38 9.46 7.67
C GLY A 90 1.14 8.01 8.11
N GLY A 91 0.70 7.85 9.35
CA GLY A 91 0.39 6.56 9.95
C GLY A 91 1.58 5.63 10.16
N GLY A 92 1.29 4.41 10.60
CA GLY A 92 2.28 3.35 10.76
C GLY A 92 2.21 2.33 9.62
N ILE A 93 3.19 1.42 9.54
CA ILE A 93 3.40 0.43 8.47
C ILE A 93 2.10 -0.32 8.10
N SER A 94 1.36 -0.85 9.08
CA SER A 94 0.10 -1.57 8.86
C SER A 94 -1.02 -0.66 8.30
N GLY A 95 -1.08 0.61 8.75
CA GLY A 95 -2.01 1.60 8.21
C GLY A 95 -1.68 1.95 6.76
N GLN A 96 -0.39 2.09 6.46
CA GLN A 96 0.11 2.38 5.12
C GLN A 96 -0.19 1.23 4.14
N ALA A 97 0.06 -0.03 4.54
CA ALA A 97 -0.29 -1.19 3.71
C ALA A 97 -1.80 -1.23 3.38
N GLY A 98 -2.66 -0.99 4.39
CA GLY A 98 -4.10 -0.89 4.17
C GLY A 98 -4.52 0.29 3.29
N ALA A 99 -3.83 1.44 3.38
CA ALA A 99 -4.06 2.58 2.50
C ALA A 99 -3.63 2.28 1.06
N VAL A 100 -2.49 1.63 0.86
CA VAL A 100 -2.01 1.21 -0.48
C VAL A 100 -3.01 0.25 -1.12
N ARG A 101 -3.44 -0.81 -0.39
CA ARG A 101 -4.48 -1.73 -0.86
C ARG A 101 -5.73 -1.00 -1.36
N HIS A 102 -6.26 -0.10 -0.54
CA HIS A 102 -7.46 0.68 -0.90
C HIS A 102 -7.22 1.58 -2.11
N GLY A 103 -6.02 2.18 -2.23
CA GLY A 103 -5.64 3.01 -3.36
C GLY A 103 -5.54 2.23 -4.68
N ILE A 104 -4.94 1.04 -4.65
CA ILE A 104 -4.85 0.14 -5.82
C ILE A 104 -6.25 -0.27 -6.26
N ALA A 105 -7.12 -0.72 -5.35
CA ALA A 105 -8.49 -1.11 -5.69
C ALA A 105 -9.27 0.04 -6.38
N ARG A 106 -9.12 1.28 -5.90
CA ARG A 106 -9.75 2.45 -6.53
C ARG A 106 -9.14 2.83 -7.88
N ALA A 107 -7.86 2.61 -8.07
CA ALA A 107 -7.19 2.85 -9.34
C ALA A 107 -7.61 1.81 -10.39
N LEU A 108 -7.78 0.54 -10.01
CA LEU A 108 -8.30 -0.53 -10.86
C LEU A 108 -9.72 -0.24 -11.37
N VAL A 109 -10.61 0.24 -10.51
CA VAL A 109 -11.97 0.65 -10.94
C VAL A 109 -11.94 1.80 -11.96
N ARG A 110 -10.91 2.65 -11.94
CA ARG A 110 -10.74 3.70 -12.95
C ARG A 110 -10.14 3.19 -14.26
N SER A 111 -9.41 2.09 -14.19
CA SER A 111 -8.91 1.40 -15.37
C SER A 111 -10.03 0.67 -16.09
N ASP A 112 -10.86 -0.04 -15.31
CA ASP A 112 -11.95 -0.86 -15.79
C ASP A 112 -13.09 -0.85 -14.76
N GLU A 113 -14.27 -0.38 -15.19
CA GLU A 113 -15.45 -0.25 -14.31
C GLU A 113 -16.08 -1.61 -13.97
N GLU A 114 -15.93 -2.62 -14.82
CA GLU A 114 -16.46 -3.97 -14.60
C GLU A 114 -15.86 -4.62 -13.34
N LEU A 115 -14.59 -4.33 -13.04
CA LEU A 115 -13.91 -4.83 -11.84
C LEU A 115 -14.53 -4.34 -10.53
N ARG A 116 -15.40 -3.32 -10.60
CA ARG A 116 -16.06 -2.72 -9.43
C ARG A 116 -16.91 -3.73 -8.66
N ALA A 117 -17.65 -4.60 -9.35
CA ALA A 117 -18.52 -5.59 -8.71
C ALA A 117 -17.70 -6.57 -7.85
N THR A 118 -16.62 -7.13 -8.41
CA THR A 118 -15.70 -8.06 -7.74
C THR A 118 -15.00 -7.40 -6.53
N LEU A 119 -14.44 -6.21 -6.71
CA LEU A 119 -13.74 -5.49 -5.65
C LEU A 119 -14.68 -5.01 -4.53
N LYS A 120 -15.95 -4.70 -4.84
CA LYS A 120 -16.97 -4.33 -3.86
C LYS A 120 -17.41 -5.51 -3.01
N LYS A 121 -17.61 -6.70 -3.62
CA LYS A 121 -17.95 -7.95 -2.91
C LYS A 121 -16.92 -8.28 -1.82
N GLU A 122 -15.64 -8.10 -2.11
CA GLU A 122 -14.51 -8.31 -1.19
C GLU A 122 -14.22 -7.11 -0.26
N ARG A 123 -15.11 -6.11 -0.22
CA ARG A 123 -14.99 -4.89 0.62
C ARG A 123 -13.68 -4.11 0.45
N LEU A 124 -13.01 -4.21 -0.71
CA LEU A 124 -11.75 -3.54 -0.98
C LEU A 124 -11.92 -2.05 -1.32
N LEU A 125 -13.10 -1.64 -1.78
CA LEU A 125 -13.45 -0.26 -2.09
C LEU A 125 -13.92 0.53 -0.87
N THR A 126 -14.28 -0.16 0.22
CA THR A 126 -14.77 0.49 1.45
C THR A 126 -13.61 0.96 2.31
N ARG A 127 -13.63 2.24 2.69
CA ARG A 127 -12.67 2.76 3.68
C ARG A 127 -13.00 2.21 5.05
N ASP A 128 -12.04 1.58 5.71
CA ASP A 128 -12.15 1.20 7.13
C ASP A 128 -11.97 2.46 8.01
N ALA A 129 -13.03 2.87 8.66
CA ALA A 129 -13.08 4.08 9.48
C ALA A 129 -12.47 3.90 10.89
N ARG A 130 -12.13 2.66 11.30
CA ARG A 130 -11.62 2.38 12.66
C ARG A 130 -10.31 3.11 12.91
N VAL A 131 -10.33 3.99 13.92
CA VAL A 131 -9.17 4.76 14.41
C VAL A 131 -9.07 4.56 15.92
N LYS A 132 -7.90 4.79 16.52
CA LYS A 132 -7.72 4.73 17.96
C LYS A 132 -8.57 5.82 18.63
N GLU A 133 -9.48 5.40 19.50
CA GLU A 133 -10.34 6.32 20.26
C GLU A 133 -9.53 7.08 21.32
N ARG A 134 -9.84 8.35 21.51
CA ARG A 134 -9.22 9.24 22.50
C ARG A 134 -9.55 8.76 23.92
N LYS A 135 -8.60 8.86 24.84
CA LYS A 135 -8.85 8.71 26.29
C LYS A 135 -9.89 9.73 26.74
N LYS A 136 -10.87 9.32 27.55
CA LYS A 136 -11.89 10.20 28.13
C LYS A 136 -11.58 10.51 29.58
N VAL A 137 -11.95 11.68 30.01
CA VAL A 137 -11.83 12.10 31.41
C VAL A 137 -12.71 11.17 32.28
N GLY A 138 -12.25 10.83 33.50
CA GLY A 138 -12.94 9.88 34.39
C GLY A 138 -12.72 8.40 34.08
N LEU A 139 -12.16 8.05 32.92
CA LEU A 139 -11.87 6.67 32.54
C LEU A 139 -10.35 6.39 32.55
N LYS A 140 -9.95 5.13 32.79
CA LYS A 140 -8.53 4.71 32.66
C LYS A 140 -8.07 4.65 31.22
N ARG A 141 -8.96 4.28 30.27
CA ARG A 141 -8.75 4.27 28.82
C ARG A 141 -9.94 4.94 28.12
N ALA A 142 -10.10 4.77 26.81
CA ALA A 142 -11.21 5.34 26.07
C ALA A 142 -12.58 4.92 26.60
N ARG A 143 -12.71 3.65 27.09
CA ARG A 143 -13.98 3.07 27.57
C ARG A 143 -13.84 2.29 28.88
N LYS A 144 -12.62 2.08 29.40
CA LYS A 144 -12.39 1.33 30.64
C LYS A 144 -12.52 2.26 31.82
N ALA A 145 -13.56 2.04 32.65
CA ALA A 145 -13.74 2.71 33.91
C ALA A 145 -12.70 2.29 34.97
N PRO A 146 -12.37 3.13 35.96
CA PRO A 146 -11.68 2.69 37.16
C PRO A 146 -12.53 1.66 37.91
N GLN A 147 -11.85 0.80 38.64
CA GLN A 147 -12.55 -0.17 39.46
C GLN A 147 -13.30 0.57 40.61
N TYR A 148 -14.53 0.18 40.84
CA TYR A 148 -15.31 0.70 41.95
C TYR A 148 -14.63 0.32 43.26
N THR A 149 -14.32 1.31 44.08
CA THR A 149 -13.83 1.10 45.46
C THR A 149 -15.02 1.12 46.40
N LYS A 150 -15.32 -0.03 47.00
CA LYS A 150 -16.50 -0.21 47.85
C LYS A 150 -16.35 0.47 49.22
N ARG A 151 -15.11 0.91 49.60
CA ARG A 151 -14.79 1.63 50.85
C ARG A 151 -13.71 2.67 50.57
#